data_ba6a76dfb2cae0bbf435b456bebb24bf
#
_entry.id   ba6a76dfb2cae0bbf435b456bebb24bf
#
_cell.length_a   1.000
_cell.length_b   1.000
_cell.length_c   1.000
_cell.angle_alpha   90.00
_cell.angle_beta   90.00
_cell.angle_gamma   90.00
#
_symmetry.space_group_name_H-M   'P 1'
#
loop_
_entity.id
_entity.type
_entity.pdbx_description
1 polymer ?
#
loop_
_entity_poly.entity_id
_entity_poly.type
_entity_poly.pdbx_seq_one_letter_code
_entity_poly.pdbx_strand_id
1 'polypeptide(L)'
;MDTQSYKTVSLKAGDIKKEWVVIDATDLVLGRLAARVALVLRGKNKPSFTPHMDCGDNVIILNADKVRLTGKKMTDKVYVRHTGYPGGQRFSTPKEIMAKKPTEVLRMAVKGMLPKNRLGAKLINNLYLYAGNEHPHQAQNPKTITLNEI
;
A
#
# COMPACT_ATOMS: atom_id res chain seq x y z
N MET A 1 -34.99 30.69 -5.15
CA MET A 1 -34.52 29.53 -4.36
C MET A 1 -33.29 29.00 -5.08
N ASP A 2 -32.09 29.23 -4.52
CA ASP A 2 -30.87 28.60 -5.05
C ASP A 2 -30.94 27.13 -4.74
N THR A 3 -31.32 26.34 -5.74
CA THR A 3 -31.17 24.91 -5.68
C THR A 3 -29.68 24.63 -5.66
N GLN A 4 -29.12 24.34 -4.48
CA GLN A 4 -27.78 23.78 -4.38
C GLN A 4 -27.73 22.52 -5.22
N SER A 5 -27.18 22.67 -6.41
CA SER A 5 -26.92 21.54 -7.29
C SER A 5 -25.89 20.65 -6.59
N TYR A 6 -26.28 19.47 -6.17
CA TYR A 6 -25.38 18.41 -5.68
C TYR A 6 -24.51 17.90 -6.83
N LYS A 7 -23.63 18.76 -7.32
CA LYS A 7 -22.72 18.43 -8.41
C LYS A 7 -21.59 17.57 -7.84
N THR A 8 -21.54 16.31 -8.24
CA THR A 8 -20.39 15.46 -7.95
C THR A 8 -19.18 16.01 -8.68
N VAL A 9 -18.15 16.43 -7.93
CA VAL A 9 -16.90 16.93 -8.50
C VAL A 9 -16.09 15.71 -8.99
N SER A 10 -15.80 15.68 -10.29
CA SER A 10 -14.92 14.71 -10.88
C SER A 10 -13.63 15.42 -11.32
N LEU A 11 -12.49 14.97 -10.80
CA LEU A 11 -11.19 15.55 -11.15
C LEU A 11 -10.77 15.17 -12.57
N LYS A 12 -10.11 16.10 -13.26
CA LYS A 12 -9.37 15.83 -14.48
C LYS A 12 -7.93 15.43 -14.14
N ALA A 13 -7.24 14.74 -15.05
CA ALA A 13 -5.89 14.27 -14.83
C ALA A 13 -4.87 15.39 -14.48
N GLY A 14 -5.07 16.61 -15.02
CA GLY A 14 -4.23 17.77 -14.72
C GLY A 14 -4.45 18.40 -13.34
N ASP A 15 -5.59 18.13 -12.70
CA ASP A 15 -5.95 18.73 -11.41
C ASP A 15 -5.46 17.88 -10.22
N ILE A 16 -4.94 16.68 -10.49
CA ILE A 16 -4.51 15.73 -9.46
C ILE A 16 -3.14 16.13 -8.94
N LYS A 17 -3.07 16.49 -7.67
CA LYS A 17 -1.82 16.75 -6.95
C LYS A 17 -1.45 15.52 -6.13
N LYS A 18 -0.31 14.89 -6.44
CA LYS A 18 0.26 13.77 -5.67
C LYS A 18 1.31 14.29 -4.71
N GLU A 19 1.21 13.90 -3.47
CA GLU A 19 2.20 14.15 -2.44
C GLU A 19 3.04 12.90 -2.18
N TRP A 20 4.18 13.09 -1.53
CA TRP A 20 5.03 12.01 -1.08
C TRP A 20 4.94 11.88 0.43
N VAL A 21 4.70 10.66 0.89
CA VAL A 21 4.47 10.34 2.29
C VAL A 21 5.43 9.26 2.74
N VAL A 22 6.07 9.47 3.90
CA VAL A 22 6.93 8.47 4.55
C VAL A 22 6.25 7.94 5.80
N ILE A 23 6.26 6.63 5.96
CA ILE A 23 5.73 5.92 7.12
C ILE A 23 6.81 4.96 7.64
N ASP A 24 7.08 4.98 8.94
CA ASP A 24 7.90 3.96 9.58
C ASP A 24 7.03 2.78 9.98
N ALA A 25 7.43 1.58 9.56
CA ALA A 25 6.69 0.35 9.80
C ALA A 25 7.14 -0.41 11.06
N THR A 26 8.11 0.12 11.81
CA THR A 26 8.67 -0.54 12.99
C THR A 26 7.57 -0.89 14.00
N ASP A 27 7.49 -2.18 14.39
CA ASP A 27 6.54 -2.74 15.35
C ASP A 27 5.04 -2.57 15.00
N LEU A 28 4.72 -2.03 13.83
CA LEU A 28 3.33 -1.87 13.39
C LEU A 28 2.73 -3.21 12.96
N VAL A 29 1.45 -3.40 13.26
CA VAL A 29 0.71 -4.60 12.84
C VAL A 29 0.48 -4.54 11.32
N LEU A 30 0.98 -5.56 10.60
CA LEU A 30 0.93 -5.66 9.14
C LEU A 30 -0.43 -5.29 8.54
N GLY A 31 -1.53 -5.88 9.06
CA GLY A 31 -2.86 -5.67 8.47
C GLY A 31 -3.37 -4.25 8.65
N ARG A 32 -3.13 -3.63 9.82
CA ARG A 32 -3.54 -2.25 10.10
C ARG A 32 -2.75 -1.27 9.24
N LEU A 33 -1.43 -1.45 9.16
CA LEU A 33 -0.57 -0.65 8.29
C LEU A 33 -1.02 -0.77 6.82
N ALA A 34 -1.19 -1.99 6.32
CA ALA A 34 -1.57 -2.22 4.93
C ALA A 34 -2.93 -1.59 4.57
N ALA A 35 -3.91 -1.62 5.49
CA ALA A 35 -5.22 -1.02 5.27
C ALA A 35 -5.13 0.51 5.15
N ARG A 36 -4.38 1.18 6.04
CA ARG A 36 -4.18 2.63 5.99
C ARG A 36 -3.40 3.04 4.74
N VAL A 37 -2.31 2.34 4.42
CA VAL A 37 -1.53 2.56 3.20
C VAL A 37 -2.39 2.42 1.95
N ALA A 38 -3.27 1.41 1.88
CA ALA A 38 -4.17 1.23 0.74
C ALA A 38 -5.18 2.38 0.59
N LEU A 39 -5.64 2.99 1.70
CA LEU A 39 -6.49 4.19 1.67
C LEU A 39 -5.76 5.39 1.05
N VAL A 40 -4.50 5.63 1.45
CA VAL A 40 -3.66 6.72 0.93
C VAL A 40 -3.31 6.51 -0.53
N LEU A 41 -2.87 5.30 -0.91
CA LEU A 41 -2.57 4.95 -2.31
C LEU A 41 -3.78 5.11 -3.23
N ARG A 42 -4.98 4.88 -2.73
CA ARG A 42 -6.21 5.09 -3.48
C ARG A 42 -6.67 6.55 -3.48
N GLY A 43 -6.20 7.36 -2.53
CA GLY A 43 -6.58 8.76 -2.36
C GLY A 43 -7.91 8.96 -1.64
N LYS A 44 -8.40 7.97 -0.88
CA LYS A 44 -9.65 8.06 -0.14
C LYS A 44 -9.60 9.02 1.07
N ASN A 45 -8.41 9.43 1.46
CA ASN A 45 -8.16 10.47 2.47
C ASN A 45 -8.40 11.89 1.93
N LYS A 46 -8.53 12.06 0.61
CA LYS A 46 -8.74 13.36 -0.04
C LYS A 46 -10.22 13.61 -0.32
N PRO A 47 -10.72 14.83 -0.09
CA PRO A 47 -12.13 15.18 -0.41
C PRO A 47 -12.42 15.14 -1.91
N SER A 48 -11.38 15.29 -2.73
CA SER A 48 -11.43 15.26 -4.20
C SER A 48 -11.34 13.84 -4.80
N PHE A 49 -11.52 12.80 -3.99
CA PHE A 49 -11.41 11.42 -4.44
C PHE A 49 -12.37 11.12 -5.61
N THR A 50 -11.81 10.61 -6.70
CA THR A 50 -12.55 10.17 -7.88
C THR A 50 -12.25 8.70 -8.17
N PRO A 51 -13.25 7.78 -8.16
CA PRO A 51 -13.02 6.33 -8.17
C PRO A 51 -12.27 5.78 -9.39
N HIS A 52 -12.41 6.41 -10.55
CA HIS A 52 -11.80 5.96 -11.81
C HIS A 52 -10.42 6.58 -12.08
N MET A 53 -9.98 7.53 -11.24
CA MET A 53 -8.70 8.23 -11.38
C MET A 53 -7.70 7.81 -10.31
N ASP A 54 -6.41 7.96 -10.62
CA ASP A 54 -5.31 7.76 -9.66
C ASP A 54 -5.09 9.05 -8.86
N CYS A 55 -5.93 9.27 -7.84
CA CYS A 55 -5.89 10.45 -6.96
C CYS A 55 -4.98 10.27 -5.74
N GLY A 56 -4.40 9.09 -5.56
CA GLY A 56 -3.59 8.73 -4.40
C GLY A 56 -2.21 9.37 -4.39
N ASP A 57 -1.54 9.26 -3.25
CA ASP A 57 -0.20 9.75 -3.01
C ASP A 57 0.84 8.66 -3.21
N ASN A 58 2.11 9.07 -3.35
CA ASN A 58 3.24 8.16 -3.33
C ASN A 58 3.60 7.84 -1.89
N VAL A 59 3.64 6.55 -1.54
CA VAL A 59 3.91 6.11 -0.17
C VAL A 59 5.24 5.40 -0.10
N ILE A 60 6.11 5.89 0.78
CA ILE A 60 7.39 5.28 1.12
C ILE A 60 7.22 4.61 2.49
N ILE A 61 7.57 3.35 2.60
CA ILE A 61 7.56 2.64 3.88
C ILE A 61 8.98 2.22 4.21
N LEU A 62 9.45 2.64 5.39
CA LEU A 62 10.74 2.29 5.95
C LEU A 62 10.61 1.11 6.93
N ASN A 63 11.70 0.41 7.17
CA ASN A 63 11.76 -0.73 8.10
C ASN A 63 10.69 -1.80 7.81
N ALA A 64 10.42 -2.09 6.54
CA ALA A 64 9.40 -3.05 6.14
C ALA A 64 9.66 -4.50 6.62
N ASP A 65 10.89 -4.81 7.03
CA ASP A 65 11.31 -6.06 7.64
C ASP A 65 10.88 -6.20 9.11
N LYS A 66 10.66 -5.07 9.82
CA LYS A 66 10.31 -5.02 11.25
C LYS A 66 8.80 -5.00 11.50
N VAL A 67 7.99 -5.27 10.49
CA VAL A 67 6.54 -5.35 10.60
C VAL A 67 6.11 -6.55 11.43
N ARG A 68 5.16 -6.35 12.35
CA ARG A 68 4.67 -7.39 13.24
C ARG A 68 3.46 -8.12 12.67
N LEU A 69 3.52 -9.45 12.66
CA LEU A 69 2.36 -10.32 12.46
C LEU A 69 1.83 -10.79 13.81
N THR A 70 0.51 -10.74 14.00
CA THR A 70 -0.13 -11.14 15.26
C THR A 70 -0.34 -12.65 15.33
N GLY A 71 -0.25 -13.21 16.54
CA GLY A 71 -0.44 -14.64 16.81
C GLY A 71 0.63 -15.49 16.12
N LYS A 72 0.27 -16.70 15.74
CA LYS A 72 1.18 -17.68 15.08
C LYS A 72 1.27 -17.49 13.55
N LYS A 73 0.82 -16.36 12.99
CA LYS A 73 0.77 -16.15 11.53
C LYS A 73 2.13 -16.22 10.85
N MET A 74 3.21 -15.98 11.56
CA MET A 74 4.56 -16.04 11.00
C MET A 74 4.88 -17.45 10.48
N THR A 75 4.38 -18.49 11.14
CA THR A 75 4.62 -19.90 10.80
C THR A 75 3.42 -20.58 10.15
N ASP A 76 2.21 -20.30 10.63
CA ASP A 76 1.01 -21.04 10.26
C ASP A 76 0.31 -20.48 9.01
N LYS A 77 0.53 -19.19 8.70
CA LYS A 77 -0.04 -18.61 7.49
C LYS A 77 0.68 -19.14 6.27
N VAL A 78 -0.09 -19.63 5.29
CA VAL A 78 0.45 -20.13 4.02
C VAL A 78 0.03 -19.23 2.87
N TYR A 79 0.99 -18.81 2.08
CA TYR A 79 0.79 -18.17 0.79
C TYR A 79 0.86 -19.22 -0.31
N VAL A 80 -0.23 -19.35 -1.06
CA VAL A 80 -0.33 -20.31 -2.17
C VAL A 80 -0.05 -19.58 -3.48
N ARG A 81 0.82 -20.16 -4.31
CA ARG A 81 1.10 -19.71 -5.67
C ARG A 81 1.06 -20.90 -6.61
N HIS A 82 0.60 -20.70 -7.83
CA HIS A 82 0.56 -21.71 -8.87
C HIS A 82 1.40 -21.28 -10.07
N THR A 83 2.16 -22.21 -10.65
CA THR A 83 3.03 -21.92 -11.80
C THR A 83 2.31 -22.04 -13.16
N GLY A 84 1.06 -22.56 -13.18
CA GLY A 84 0.31 -22.83 -14.40
C GLY A 84 0.47 -24.25 -14.96
N TYR A 85 1.40 -25.03 -14.44
CA TYR A 85 1.65 -26.42 -14.90
C TYR A 85 1.02 -27.45 -13.95
N PRO A 86 0.72 -28.69 -14.41
CA PRO A 86 0.29 -29.77 -13.56
C PRO A 86 1.27 -29.94 -12.36
N GLY A 87 0.75 -30.06 -11.15
CA GLY A 87 1.57 -30.13 -9.92
C GLY A 87 2.32 -28.83 -9.56
N GLY A 88 2.00 -27.71 -10.22
CA GLY A 88 2.69 -26.43 -10.06
C GLY A 88 2.27 -25.61 -8.82
N GLN A 89 1.51 -26.17 -7.90
CA GLN A 89 1.14 -25.49 -6.65
C GLN A 89 2.36 -25.38 -5.71
N ARG A 90 2.60 -24.19 -5.20
CA ARG A 90 3.69 -23.86 -4.28
C ARG A 90 3.17 -23.20 -3.03
N PHE A 91 3.71 -23.59 -1.90
CA PHE A 91 3.37 -23.06 -0.59
C PHE A 91 4.58 -22.32 -0.02
N SER A 92 4.34 -21.21 0.67
CA SER A 92 5.40 -20.47 1.36
C SER A 92 4.83 -19.82 2.62
N THR A 93 5.58 -19.87 3.71
CA THR A 93 5.24 -19.19 4.96
C THR A 93 5.76 -17.75 4.95
N PRO A 94 5.17 -16.81 5.73
CA PRO A 94 5.72 -15.46 5.88
C PRO A 94 7.19 -15.47 6.29
N LYS A 95 7.58 -16.37 7.19
CA LYS A 95 8.98 -16.52 7.64
C LYS A 95 9.94 -16.79 6.48
N GLU A 96 9.58 -17.71 5.59
CA GLU A 96 10.40 -18.05 4.41
C GLU A 96 10.45 -16.90 3.40
N ILE A 97 9.34 -16.19 3.22
CA ILE A 97 9.27 -15.05 2.29
C ILE A 97 10.11 -13.89 2.82
N MET A 98 9.99 -13.54 4.10
CA MET A 98 10.75 -12.45 4.72
C MET A 98 12.25 -12.73 4.73
N ALA A 99 12.67 -13.99 4.89
CA ALA A 99 14.09 -14.38 4.81
C ALA A 99 14.68 -14.14 3.41
N LYS A 100 13.87 -14.28 2.35
CA LYS A 100 14.31 -14.08 0.95
C LYS A 100 14.11 -12.64 0.48
N LYS A 101 12.95 -12.06 0.79
CA LYS A 101 12.52 -10.73 0.35
C LYS A 101 11.74 -10.05 1.48
N PRO A 102 12.39 -9.27 2.35
CA PRO A 102 11.76 -8.73 3.56
C PRO A 102 10.56 -7.81 3.28
N THR A 103 10.54 -7.13 2.15
CA THR A 103 9.46 -6.20 1.78
C THR A 103 8.24 -6.86 1.15
N GLU A 104 8.36 -8.12 0.68
CA GLU A 104 7.34 -8.75 -0.16
C GLU A 104 6.06 -9.07 0.60
N VAL A 105 6.16 -9.46 1.88
CA VAL A 105 4.98 -9.77 2.71
C VAL A 105 4.08 -8.54 2.85
N LEU A 106 4.67 -7.36 3.09
CA LEU A 106 3.93 -6.10 3.16
C LEU A 106 3.35 -5.71 1.79
N ARG A 107 4.12 -5.88 0.72
CA ARG A 107 3.65 -5.62 -0.65
C ARG A 107 2.43 -6.47 -1.00
N MET A 108 2.46 -7.77 -0.69
CA MET A 108 1.32 -8.67 -0.92
C MET A 108 0.10 -8.28 -0.11
N ALA A 109 0.28 -7.84 1.15
CA ALA A 109 -0.81 -7.38 1.99
C ALA A 109 -1.51 -6.14 1.40
N VAL A 110 -0.74 -5.11 1.01
CA VAL A 110 -1.28 -3.90 0.38
C VAL A 110 -1.93 -4.22 -0.97
N LYS A 111 -1.28 -5.02 -1.82
CA LYS A 111 -1.83 -5.45 -3.11
C LYS A 111 -3.16 -6.18 -2.97
N GLY A 112 -3.32 -7.00 -1.93
CA GLY A 112 -4.57 -7.69 -1.63
C GLY A 112 -5.72 -6.76 -1.20
N MET A 113 -5.41 -5.58 -0.68
CA MET A 113 -6.36 -4.56 -0.23
C MET A 113 -6.69 -3.52 -1.30
N LEU A 114 -5.90 -3.43 -2.36
CA LEU A 114 -6.20 -2.59 -3.52
C LEU A 114 -7.22 -3.25 -4.47
N PRO A 115 -7.96 -2.47 -5.27
CA PRO A 115 -8.89 -3.01 -6.27
C PRO A 115 -8.17 -3.93 -7.27
N LYS A 116 -8.81 -5.04 -7.63
CA LYS A 116 -8.27 -6.02 -8.59
C LYS A 116 -8.63 -5.64 -10.02
N ASN A 117 -8.21 -4.45 -10.46
CA ASN A 117 -8.44 -3.93 -11.80
C ASN A 117 -7.17 -3.24 -12.35
N ARG A 118 -7.25 -2.72 -13.58
CA ARG A 118 -6.14 -2.01 -14.23
C ARG A 118 -5.64 -0.82 -13.40
N LEU A 119 -6.56 -0.08 -12.76
CA LEU A 119 -6.21 1.03 -11.88
C LEU A 119 -5.44 0.55 -10.65
N GLY A 120 -5.89 -0.51 -9.98
CA GLY A 120 -5.18 -1.09 -8.83
C GLY A 120 -3.77 -1.57 -9.18
N ALA A 121 -3.57 -2.08 -10.41
CA ALA A 121 -2.23 -2.44 -10.90
C ALA A 121 -1.33 -1.22 -11.13
N LYS A 122 -1.87 -0.04 -11.39
CA LYS A 122 -1.12 1.24 -11.42
C LYS A 122 -0.83 1.75 -10.01
N LEU A 123 -1.83 1.71 -9.13
CA LEU A 123 -1.72 2.22 -7.76
C LEU A 123 -0.60 1.55 -6.95
N ILE A 124 -0.40 0.25 -7.12
CA ILE A 124 0.67 -0.47 -6.41
C ILE A 124 2.09 0.01 -6.78
N ASN A 125 2.26 0.65 -7.94
CA ASN A 125 3.55 1.21 -8.36
C ASN A 125 3.91 2.50 -7.62
N ASN A 126 2.93 3.15 -6.98
CA ASN A 126 3.14 4.31 -6.11
C ASN A 126 3.60 3.91 -4.69
N LEU A 127 3.80 2.61 -4.45
CA LEU A 127 4.27 2.06 -3.18
C LEU A 127 5.76 1.71 -3.26
N TYR A 128 6.56 2.37 -2.44
CA TYR A 128 8.00 2.17 -2.30
C TYR A 128 8.30 1.54 -0.94
N LEU A 129 8.96 0.41 -0.92
CA LEU A 129 9.22 -0.38 0.29
C LEU A 129 10.72 -0.55 0.50
N TYR A 130 11.20 -0.19 1.69
CA TYR A 130 12.60 -0.31 2.08
C TYR A 130 12.71 -1.12 3.38
N ALA A 131 13.66 -2.05 3.41
CA ALA A 131 13.95 -2.84 4.60
C ALA A 131 14.73 -2.04 5.66
N GLY A 132 15.48 -1.00 5.22
CA GLY A 132 16.23 -0.12 6.11
C GLY A 132 15.49 1.18 6.42
N ASN A 133 16.20 2.07 7.11
CA ASN A 133 15.72 3.40 7.49
C ASN A 133 16.05 4.49 6.45
N GLU A 134 16.68 4.14 5.34
CA GLU A 134 17.11 5.08 4.30
C GLU A 134 16.31 4.88 3.02
N HIS A 135 16.06 5.99 2.32
CA HIS A 135 15.39 5.97 1.02
C HIS A 135 16.01 7.00 0.06
N PRO A 136 16.03 6.75 -1.27
CA PRO A 136 16.64 7.64 -2.27
C PRO A 136 15.75 8.83 -2.67
N HIS A 137 14.55 8.98 -2.08
CA HIS A 137 13.54 9.96 -2.49
C HIS A 137 13.59 11.28 -1.69
N GLN A 138 14.75 11.69 -1.16
CA GLN A 138 14.87 12.93 -0.38
C GLN A 138 14.54 14.19 -1.22
N ALA A 139 14.90 14.20 -2.50
CA ALA A 139 14.61 15.31 -3.41
C ALA A 139 13.11 15.58 -3.59
N GLN A 140 12.24 14.64 -3.29
CA GLN A 140 10.79 14.78 -3.36
C GLN A 140 10.16 15.44 -2.13
N ASN A 141 10.97 15.78 -1.11
CA ASN A 141 10.54 16.37 0.17
C ASN A 141 9.33 15.62 0.78
N PRO A 142 9.44 14.31 1.05
CA PRO A 142 8.32 13.52 1.52
C PRO A 142 7.91 13.93 2.94
N LYS A 143 6.60 13.98 3.20
CA LYS A 143 6.04 14.26 4.53
C LYS A 143 6.04 12.99 5.37
N THR A 144 6.57 13.05 6.58
CA THR A 144 6.46 11.94 7.54
C THR A 144 5.08 11.96 8.18
N ILE A 145 4.36 10.86 8.09
CA ILE A 145 3.01 10.70 8.66
C ILE A 145 2.99 9.46 9.56
N THR A 146 2.33 9.60 10.72
CA THR A 146 2.07 8.46 11.61
C THR A 146 0.79 7.73 11.22
N LEU A 147 0.67 6.46 11.63
CA LEU A 147 -0.50 5.63 11.30
C LEU A 147 -1.82 6.22 11.81
N ASN A 148 -1.78 7.03 12.87
CA ASN A 148 -2.97 7.61 13.49
C ASN A 148 -3.47 8.87 12.77
N GLU A 149 -2.64 9.48 11.92
CA GLU A 149 -2.96 10.69 11.14
C GLU A 149 -3.61 10.38 9.79
N ILE A 150 -3.67 9.12 9.42
CA ILE A 150 -4.33 8.57 8.23
C ILE A 150 -5.68 8.00 8.67
#